data_9fcb649fb1cf64f3c247af5910742983
#
_entry.id   9fcb649fb1cf64f3c247af5910742983
#
_cell.length_a   1.000
_cell.length_b   1.000
_cell.length_c   1.000
_cell.angle_alpha   90.00
_cell.angle_beta   90.00
_cell.angle_gamma   90.00
#
_symmetry.space_group_name_H-M   'P 1'
#
loop_
_entity.id
_entity.type
_entity.pdbx_description
1 polymer ?
#
loop_
_entity_poly.entity_id
_entity_poly.type
_entity_poly.pdbx_seq_one_letter_code
_entity_poly.pdbx_strand_id
1 'polypeptide(L)'
;ALEVWIPWLRLRPRTDPYLEALVAFSRLALNGIGGTMHCHNSLNTESLITEAALVCKAASDVGIRLALSCPMLDFDPWAYGGGPPRLRPFMSADEWGAVEDTIPRYASIARQLEAVDIVAAENKGGLFDIQYGPIGPQWCSNALLEAIADASANNNRRVHMHLLESPRQRAWLDRRFPQGIVRYLDEIGFLSPRLAVAHGVQLRADECELLAERGVILVSNPSANLRLRSGIAPLGDVRRAGLKYALGLDGTGFDDDQDIWRELRLFSLLHGGCGLEPDIPA
;
A
#
# COMPACT_ATOMS: atom_id res chain seq x y z
N ALA A 1 10.62 -1.64 -10.47
CA ALA A 1 9.31 -0.94 -10.43
C ALA A 1 9.49 0.53 -10.06
N LEU A 2 10.21 0.87 -8.98
CA LEU A 2 10.36 2.25 -8.51
C LEU A 2 10.99 3.21 -9.52
N GLU A 3 12.00 2.75 -10.26
CA GLU A 3 12.70 3.57 -11.27
C GLU A 3 11.82 3.95 -12.47
N VAL A 4 10.72 3.23 -12.67
CA VAL A 4 9.79 3.46 -13.79
C VAL A 4 8.45 4.01 -13.30
N TRP A 5 7.94 3.49 -12.19
CA TRP A 5 6.60 3.80 -11.69
C TRP A 5 6.44 5.27 -11.30
N ILE A 6 7.36 5.81 -10.49
CA ILE A 6 7.27 7.20 -10.01
C ILE A 6 7.42 8.21 -11.16
N PRO A 7 8.43 8.09 -12.07
CA PRO A 7 8.49 8.94 -13.26
C PRO A 7 7.26 8.80 -14.14
N TRP A 8 6.75 7.56 -14.36
CA TRP A 8 5.56 7.34 -15.17
C TRP A 8 4.31 8.03 -14.60
N LEU A 9 4.07 7.93 -13.30
CA LEU A 9 2.95 8.60 -12.64
C LEU A 9 2.95 10.11 -12.88
N ARG A 10 4.12 10.72 -13.05
CA ARG A 10 4.28 12.17 -13.28
C ARG A 10 4.17 12.57 -14.74
N LEU A 11 4.68 11.70 -15.62
CA LEU A 11 4.73 11.95 -17.05
C LEU A 11 3.47 11.49 -17.80
N ARG A 12 2.66 10.61 -17.19
CA ARG A 12 1.42 10.13 -17.80
C ARG A 12 0.47 11.30 -18.07
N PRO A 13 -0.32 11.25 -19.15
CA PRO A 13 -1.40 12.20 -19.37
C PRO A 13 -2.34 12.21 -18.15
N ARG A 14 -2.87 13.37 -17.82
CA ARG A 14 -3.93 13.44 -16.79
C ARG A 14 -5.14 12.71 -17.32
N THR A 15 -5.58 11.73 -16.57
CA THR A 15 -6.81 10.98 -16.81
C THR A 15 -7.89 11.46 -15.86
N ASP A 16 -9.13 11.20 -16.20
CA ASP A 16 -10.26 11.50 -15.33
C ASP A 16 -10.35 10.43 -14.24
N PRO A 17 -10.11 10.78 -12.95
CA PRO A 17 -10.15 9.82 -11.85
C PRO A 17 -11.51 9.11 -11.71
N TYR A 18 -12.61 9.77 -12.08
CA TYR A 18 -13.93 9.15 -12.09
C TYR A 18 -14.00 8.03 -13.13
N LEU A 19 -13.59 8.28 -14.37
CA LEU A 19 -13.63 7.26 -15.43
C LEU A 19 -12.68 6.10 -15.16
N GLU A 20 -11.46 6.37 -14.67
CA GLU A 20 -10.53 5.31 -14.28
C GLU A 20 -11.13 4.40 -13.20
N ALA A 21 -11.65 5.01 -12.14
CA ALA A 21 -12.29 4.27 -11.05
C ALA A 21 -13.55 3.54 -11.50
N LEU A 22 -14.39 4.18 -12.33
CA LEU A 22 -15.62 3.58 -12.85
C LEU A 22 -15.32 2.29 -13.64
N VAL A 23 -14.32 2.32 -14.52
CA VAL A 23 -13.90 1.13 -15.29
C VAL A 23 -13.36 0.05 -14.37
N ALA A 24 -12.46 0.41 -13.44
CA ALA A 24 -11.88 -0.55 -12.51
C ALA A 24 -12.94 -1.20 -11.62
N PHE A 25 -13.80 -0.40 -10.99
CA PHE A 25 -14.84 -0.90 -10.10
C PHE A 25 -15.91 -1.72 -10.83
N SER A 26 -16.25 -1.34 -12.06
CA SER A 26 -17.16 -2.14 -12.89
C SER A 26 -16.57 -3.53 -13.19
N ARG A 27 -15.27 -3.63 -13.48
CA ARG A 27 -14.59 -4.93 -13.66
C ARG A 27 -14.62 -5.76 -12.39
N LEU A 28 -14.30 -5.15 -11.24
CA LEU A 28 -14.38 -5.83 -9.94
C LEU A 28 -15.79 -6.38 -9.68
N ALA A 29 -16.80 -5.57 -9.89
CA ALA A 29 -18.20 -5.97 -9.70
C ALA A 29 -18.62 -7.11 -10.64
N LEU A 30 -18.23 -7.06 -11.92
CA LEU A 30 -18.48 -8.13 -12.90
C LEU A 30 -17.77 -9.44 -12.52
N ASN A 31 -16.64 -9.36 -11.82
CA ASN A 31 -15.90 -10.52 -11.29
C ASN A 31 -16.37 -10.94 -9.88
N GLY A 32 -17.52 -10.44 -9.42
CA GLY A 32 -18.14 -10.85 -8.17
C GLY A 32 -17.58 -10.17 -6.91
N ILE A 33 -16.80 -9.10 -7.06
CA ILE A 33 -16.22 -8.35 -5.94
C ILE A 33 -17.15 -7.23 -5.55
N GLY A 34 -17.80 -7.36 -4.39
CA GLY A 34 -18.76 -6.36 -3.87
C GLY A 34 -18.15 -5.31 -2.95
N GLY A 35 -16.86 -5.37 -2.70
CA GLY A 35 -16.13 -4.38 -1.88
C GLY A 35 -14.63 -4.47 -2.14
N THR A 36 -13.96 -3.33 -2.16
CA THR A 36 -12.53 -3.24 -2.43
C THR A 36 -11.85 -2.22 -1.52
N MET A 37 -10.59 -2.49 -1.19
CA MET A 37 -9.68 -1.48 -0.67
C MET A 37 -8.89 -0.91 -1.86
N HIS A 38 -9.01 0.38 -2.08
CA HIS A 38 -8.37 1.10 -3.17
C HIS A 38 -7.22 1.96 -2.64
N CYS A 39 -5.99 1.60 -2.99
CA CYS A 39 -4.82 2.44 -2.76
C CYS A 39 -4.81 3.56 -3.81
N HIS A 40 -5.21 4.75 -3.43
CA HIS A 40 -5.23 5.88 -4.35
C HIS A 40 -3.81 6.40 -4.64
N ASN A 41 -3.56 6.83 -5.87
CA ASN A 41 -2.27 7.35 -6.32
C ASN A 41 -2.38 8.81 -6.74
N SER A 42 -2.74 9.69 -5.80
CA SER A 42 -2.67 11.12 -6.02
C SER A 42 -1.22 11.61 -6.04
N LEU A 43 -0.90 12.54 -6.95
CA LEU A 43 0.45 13.11 -7.07
C LEU A 43 0.75 14.19 -6.03
N ASN A 44 -0.27 14.75 -5.44
CA ASN A 44 -0.14 15.77 -4.39
C ASN A 44 -1.36 15.79 -3.47
N THR A 45 -1.17 16.34 -2.29
CA THR A 45 -2.18 16.40 -1.24
C THR A 45 -3.41 17.25 -1.62
N GLU A 46 -3.23 18.28 -2.42
CA GLU A 46 -4.33 19.17 -2.80
C GLU A 46 -5.27 18.52 -3.83
N SER A 47 -4.71 17.78 -4.79
CA SER A 47 -5.51 17.02 -5.77
C SER A 47 -6.31 15.89 -5.11
N LEU A 48 -5.78 15.31 -4.02
CA LEU A 48 -6.40 14.17 -3.32
C LEU A 48 -7.87 14.41 -2.97
N ILE A 49 -8.20 15.60 -2.47
CA ILE A 49 -9.57 15.91 -2.02
C ILE A 49 -10.56 15.78 -3.18
N THR A 50 -10.26 16.42 -4.31
CA THR A 50 -11.11 16.36 -5.50
C THR A 50 -11.13 14.97 -6.13
N GLU A 51 -9.98 14.33 -6.23
CA GLU A 51 -9.85 12.98 -6.80
C GLU A 51 -10.62 11.95 -5.95
N ALA A 52 -10.53 12.02 -4.63
CA ALA A 52 -11.27 11.14 -3.72
C ALA A 52 -12.78 11.24 -3.89
N ALA A 53 -13.32 12.45 -4.05
CA ALA A 53 -14.75 12.65 -4.30
C ALA A 53 -15.20 11.99 -5.61
N LEU A 54 -14.38 12.08 -6.67
CA LEU A 54 -14.64 11.44 -7.96
C LEU A 54 -14.57 9.91 -7.87
N VAL A 55 -13.61 9.38 -7.15
CA VAL A 55 -13.47 7.93 -6.92
C VAL A 55 -14.64 7.38 -6.08
N CYS A 56 -15.03 8.09 -5.02
CA CYS A 56 -16.21 7.73 -4.22
C CYS A 56 -17.50 7.78 -5.05
N LYS A 57 -17.64 8.79 -5.92
CA LYS A 57 -18.78 8.87 -6.84
C LYS A 57 -18.82 7.65 -7.76
N ALA A 58 -17.69 7.26 -8.37
CA ALA A 58 -17.61 6.07 -9.22
C ALA A 58 -18.00 4.78 -8.46
N ALA A 59 -17.54 4.62 -7.23
CA ALA A 59 -17.91 3.48 -6.38
C ALA A 59 -19.41 3.46 -6.08
N SER A 60 -20.01 4.63 -5.83
CA SER A 60 -21.44 4.77 -5.61
C SER A 60 -22.26 4.41 -6.86
N ASP A 61 -21.82 4.88 -8.05
CA ASP A 61 -22.52 4.62 -9.32
C ASP A 61 -22.46 3.13 -9.70
N VAL A 62 -21.39 2.42 -9.35
CA VAL A 62 -21.27 0.96 -9.52
C VAL A 62 -22.01 0.19 -8.42
N GLY A 63 -22.16 0.78 -7.24
CA GLY A 63 -22.74 0.11 -6.07
C GLY A 63 -21.75 -0.79 -5.30
N ILE A 64 -20.43 -0.53 -5.40
CA ILE A 64 -19.38 -1.28 -4.71
C ILE A 64 -19.00 -0.59 -3.39
N ARG A 65 -18.68 -1.37 -2.34
CA ARG A 65 -18.11 -0.82 -1.11
C ARG A 65 -16.67 -0.44 -1.32
N LEU A 66 -16.27 0.71 -0.80
CA LEU A 66 -14.95 1.27 -1.00
C LEU A 66 -14.27 1.58 0.34
N ALA A 67 -13.16 0.92 0.62
CA ALA A 67 -12.16 1.40 1.54
C ALA A 67 -11.13 2.22 0.76
N LEU A 68 -11.10 3.53 0.95
CA LEU A 68 -10.19 4.43 0.23
C LEU A 68 -8.97 4.75 1.09
N SER A 69 -7.82 4.21 0.70
CA SER A 69 -6.54 4.51 1.32
C SER A 69 -5.95 5.77 0.70
N CYS A 70 -5.96 6.87 1.46
CA CYS A 70 -5.45 8.17 1.04
C CYS A 70 -3.92 8.19 1.13
N PRO A 71 -3.18 8.45 0.03
CA PRO A 71 -1.73 8.33 0.01
C PRO A 71 -1.05 9.37 0.91
N MET A 72 -0.09 8.91 1.71
CA MET A 72 0.73 9.74 2.59
C MET A 72 2.20 9.36 2.43
N LEU A 73 3.04 10.34 2.22
CA LEU A 73 4.48 10.19 2.07
C LEU A 73 5.20 11.54 2.24
N ASP A 74 6.40 11.52 2.76
CA ASP A 74 7.21 12.72 3.00
C ASP A 74 8.71 12.44 2.94
N PHE A 75 9.09 11.25 2.50
CA PHE A 75 10.47 10.80 2.49
C PHE A 75 10.93 10.44 1.07
N ASP A 76 12.20 10.09 0.92
CA ASP A 76 12.92 9.90 -0.32
C ASP A 76 12.15 9.08 -1.40
N PRO A 77 11.85 9.65 -2.58
CA PRO A 77 11.16 8.94 -3.64
C PRO A 77 11.98 7.80 -4.24
N TRP A 78 13.31 7.80 -4.06
CA TRP A 78 14.22 6.76 -4.53
C TRP A 78 14.84 5.99 -3.36
N ALA A 79 13.97 5.47 -2.52
CA ALA A 79 14.23 4.93 -1.19
C ALA A 79 15.47 4.04 -1.06
N TYR A 80 15.77 3.19 -2.02
CA TYR A 80 16.83 2.20 -1.83
C TYR A 80 18.22 2.69 -2.23
N GLY A 81 18.31 3.79 -2.96
CA GLY A 81 19.56 4.36 -3.46
C GLY A 81 20.19 5.45 -2.60
N GLY A 82 19.48 5.93 -1.57
CA GLY A 82 19.92 7.04 -0.71
C GLY A 82 19.65 8.41 -1.30
N GLY A 83 18.70 8.49 -2.20
CA GLY A 83 18.07 9.70 -2.70
C GLY A 83 18.78 10.43 -3.83
N PRO A 84 18.09 11.44 -4.37
CA PRO A 84 18.57 12.25 -5.47
C PRO A 84 19.98 12.85 -5.26
N PRO A 85 20.36 13.33 -4.06
CA PRO A 85 21.69 13.88 -3.83
C PRO A 85 22.85 12.94 -4.19
N ARG A 86 22.65 11.63 -4.13
CA ARG A 86 23.67 10.66 -4.54
C ARG A 86 23.90 10.60 -6.03
N LEU A 87 22.94 11.00 -6.84
CA LEU A 87 23.06 11.03 -8.29
C LEU A 87 23.79 12.28 -8.77
N ARG A 88 23.72 13.38 -8.00
CA ARG A 88 24.27 14.69 -8.36
C ARG A 88 25.74 14.66 -8.86
N PRO A 89 26.67 13.90 -8.22
CA PRO A 89 28.06 13.84 -8.69
C PRO A 89 28.26 13.17 -10.06
N PHE A 90 27.28 12.44 -10.55
CA PHE A 90 27.33 11.68 -11.79
C PHE A 90 26.55 12.35 -12.94
N MET A 91 26.01 13.55 -12.72
CA MET A 91 25.17 14.27 -13.66
C MET A 91 25.74 15.65 -14.00
N SER A 92 25.54 16.10 -15.24
CA SER A 92 25.72 17.49 -15.62
C SER A 92 24.70 18.41 -14.91
N ALA A 93 24.90 19.72 -15.02
CA ALA A 93 23.96 20.69 -14.44
C ALA A 93 22.56 20.59 -15.07
N ASP A 94 22.50 20.40 -16.39
CA ASP A 94 21.23 20.29 -17.11
C ASP A 94 20.47 19.01 -16.77
N GLU A 95 21.18 17.86 -16.71
CA GLU A 95 20.59 16.59 -16.30
C GLU A 95 20.11 16.66 -14.85
N TRP A 96 20.87 17.30 -13.96
CA TRP A 96 20.44 17.49 -12.57
C TRP A 96 19.21 18.38 -12.47
N GLY A 97 19.14 19.49 -13.22
CA GLY A 97 17.96 20.34 -13.26
C GLY A 97 16.69 19.56 -13.63
N ALA A 98 16.78 18.71 -14.66
CA ALA A 98 15.66 17.86 -15.05
C ALA A 98 15.24 16.86 -13.95
N VAL A 99 16.22 16.31 -13.21
CA VAL A 99 15.95 15.42 -12.07
C VAL A 99 15.35 16.19 -10.89
N GLU A 100 15.91 17.35 -10.56
CA GLU A 100 15.46 18.20 -9.45
C GLU A 100 14.00 18.62 -9.61
N ASP A 101 13.58 18.95 -10.82
CA ASP A 101 12.20 19.26 -11.16
C ASP A 101 11.24 18.08 -10.96
N THR A 102 11.75 16.85 -10.97
CA THR A 102 10.95 15.64 -10.74
C THR A 102 10.85 15.26 -9.26
N ILE A 103 11.63 15.85 -8.36
CA ILE A 103 11.58 15.56 -6.94
C ILE A 103 10.26 16.07 -6.34
N PRO A 104 9.48 15.21 -5.67
CA PRO A 104 8.23 15.66 -5.06
C PRO A 104 8.45 16.74 -4.01
N ARG A 105 7.63 17.75 -4.05
CA ARG A 105 7.44 18.66 -2.91
C ARG A 105 6.27 18.12 -2.11
N TYR A 106 6.57 17.52 -0.96
CA TYR A 106 5.55 16.98 -0.08
C TYR A 106 4.90 18.08 0.75
N ALA A 107 3.60 17.97 0.99
CA ALA A 107 2.91 18.79 1.96
C ALA A 107 3.40 18.45 3.39
N SER A 108 3.25 19.37 4.32
CA SER A 108 3.55 19.09 5.72
C SER A 108 2.70 17.93 6.26
N ILE A 109 3.20 17.24 7.28
CA ILE A 109 2.47 16.13 7.93
C ILE A 109 1.08 16.59 8.37
N ALA A 110 0.97 17.76 9.00
CA ALA A 110 -0.31 18.33 9.44
C ALA A 110 -1.27 18.52 8.26
N ARG A 111 -0.79 19.01 7.10
CA ARG A 111 -1.62 19.22 5.92
C ARG A 111 -2.07 17.89 5.29
N GLN A 112 -1.22 16.87 5.30
CA GLN A 112 -1.60 15.54 4.82
C GLN A 112 -2.68 14.92 5.70
N LEU A 113 -2.58 15.00 7.02
CA LEU A 113 -3.60 14.53 7.96
C LEU A 113 -4.92 15.28 7.78
N GLU A 114 -4.86 16.61 7.69
CA GLU A 114 -6.03 17.46 7.44
C GLU A 114 -6.73 17.08 6.13
N ALA A 115 -5.99 16.82 5.06
CA ALA A 115 -6.57 16.41 3.77
C ALA A 115 -7.35 15.10 3.89
N VAL A 116 -6.84 14.12 4.64
CA VAL A 116 -7.57 12.86 4.91
C VAL A 116 -8.84 13.13 5.72
N ASP A 117 -8.79 14.05 6.68
CA ASP A 117 -9.96 14.41 7.48
C ASP A 117 -11.03 15.11 6.63
N ILE A 118 -10.63 15.98 5.69
CA ILE A 118 -11.55 16.61 4.73
C ILE A 118 -12.19 15.55 3.85
N VAL A 119 -11.38 14.64 3.27
CA VAL A 119 -11.91 13.54 2.44
C VAL A 119 -12.94 12.72 3.21
N ALA A 120 -12.65 12.40 4.47
CA ALA A 120 -13.58 11.64 5.31
C ALA A 120 -14.86 12.43 5.68
N ALA A 121 -14.74 13.74 5.85
CA ALA A 121 -15.87 14.60 6.14
C ALA A 121 -16.81 14.78 4.94
N GLU A 122 -16.24 14.82 3.73
CA GLU A 122 -17.00 15.04 2.48
C GLU A 122 -17.60 13.75 1.92
N ASN A 123 -16.99 12.59 2.19
CA ASN A 123 -17.43 11.30 1.65
C ASN A 123 -18.03 10.42 2.75
N LYS A 124 -19.13 10.88 3.33
CA LYS A 124 -19.91 10.16 4.35
C LYS A 124 -20.88 9.19 3.69
N GLY A 125 -20.99 7.99 4.23
CA GLY A 125 -21.96 7.00 3.80
C GLY A 125 -21.57 5.59 4.18
N GLY A 126 -22.54 4.67 4.21
CA GLY A 126 -22.30 3.27 4.57
C GLY A 126 -21.48 2.47 3.55
N LEU A 127 -21.18 3.07 2.39
CA LEU A 127 -20.35 2.43 1.35
C LEU A 127 -18.85 2.78 1.48
N PHE A 128 -18.49 3.81 2.23
CA PHE A 128 -17.12 4.34 2.25
C PHE A 128 -16.44 4.18 3.60
N ASP A 129 -15.18 3.79 3.56
CA ASP A 129 -14.26 3.74 4.70
C ASP A 129 -12.96 4.46 4.29
N ILE A 130 -12.82 5.70 4.72
CA ILE A 130 -11.65 6.52 4.39
C ILE A 130 -10.51 6.19 5.36
N GLN A 131 -9.36 5.81 4.82
CA GLN A 131 -8.23 5.30 5.58
C GLN A 131 -6.98 6.16 5.39
N TYR A 132 -6.09 6.18 6.39
CA TYR A 132 -4.73 6.66 6.21
C TYR A 132 -3.94 5.66 5.36
N GLY A 133 -3.22 6.16 4.36
CA GLY A 133 -2.48 5.35 3.41
C GLY A 133 -0.99 5.68 3.32
N PRO A 134 -0.18 5.55 4.40
CA PRO A 134 1.26 5.61 4.22
C PRO A 134 1.67 4.54 3.21
N ILE A 135 2.26 4.97 2.08
CA ILE A 135 2.48 4.03 0.96
C ILE A 135 3.39 2.89 1.38
N GLY A 136 4.42 3.18 2.16
CA GLY A 136 5.31 2.18 2.74
C GLY A 136 6.37 2.85 3.61
N PRO A 137 7.00 2.11 4.56
CA PRO A 137 7.95 2.70 5.49
C PRO A 137 9.15 3.37 4.81
N GLN A 138 9.50 2.96 3.59
CA GLN A 138 10.61 3.52 2.83
C GLN A 138 10.30 4.93 2.28
N TRP A 139 9.05 5.33 2.22
CA TRP A 139 8.61 6.63 1.74
C TRP A 139 8.06 7.55 2.83
N CYS A 140 8.12 7.08 4.08
CA CYS A 140 7.65 7.82 5.24
C CYS A 140 8.81 8.14 6.20
N SER A 141 8.89 9.37 6.66
CA SER A 141 9.75 9.69 7.80
C SER A 141 9.22 9.02 9.08
N ASN A 142 10.07 8.90 10.10
CA ASN A 142 9.61 8.41 11.40
C ASN A 142 8.51 9.31 11.97
N ALA A 143 8.67 10.64 11.82
CA ALA A 143 7.68 11.60 12.28
C ALA A 143 6.30 11.43 11.59
N LEU A 144 6.27 11.10 10.30
CA LEU A 144 5.01 10.80 9.60
C LEU A 144 4.37 9.51 10.11
N LEU A 145 5.15 8.45 10.30
CA LEU A 145 4.64 7.18 10.83
C LEU A 145 4.08 7.36 12.25
N GLU A 146 4.78 8.07 13.13
CA GLU A 146 4.33 8.39 14.50
C GLU A 146 3.03 9.23 14.47
N ALA A 147 2.99 10.26 13.64
CA ALA A 147 1.79 11.10 13.52
C ALA A 147 0.56 10.33 12.99
N ILE A 148 0.77 9.38 12.06
CA ILE A 148 -0.32 8.52 11.58
C ILE A 148 -0.77 7.54 12.67
N ALA A 149 0.15 6.96 13.45
CA ALA A 149 -0.19 6.09 14.58
C ALA A 149 -1.10 6.82 15.58
N ASP A 150 -0.70 8.02 15.99
CA ASP A 150 -1.47 8.86 16.90
C ASP A 150 -2.84 9.25 16.31
N ALA A 151 -2.87 9.72 15.06
CA ALA A 151 -4.11 10.10 14.39
C ALA A 151 -5.07 8.91 14.22
N SER A 152 -4.54 7.74 13.87
CA SER A 152 -5.32 6.50 13.77
C SER A 152 -5.93 6.10 15.11
N ALA A 153 -5.16 6.19 16.20
CA ALA A 153 -5.63 5.87 17.53
C ALA A 153 -6.74 6.85 17.98
N ASN A 154 -6.50 8.16 17.79
CA ASN A 154 -7.42 9.21 18.22
C ASN A 154 -8.73 9.24 17.45
N ASN A 155 -8.68 8.99 16.13
CA ASN A 155 -9.85 9.04 15.24
C ASN A 155 -10.49 7.66 15.03
N ASN A 156 -9.91 6.59 15.59
CA ASN A 156 -10.28 5.21 15.32
C ASN A 156 -10.34 4.91 13.79
N ARG A 157 -9.47 5.55 13.00
CA ARG A 157 -9.43 5.40 11.55
C ARG A 157 -8.43 4.33 11.15
N ARG A 158 -8.82 3.49 10.19
CA ARG A 158 -7.99 2.42 9.65
C ARG A 158 -6.78 2.96 8.88
N VAL A 159 -5.77 2.10 8.79
CA VAL A 159 -4.52 2.36 8.05
C VAL A 159 -4.27 1.22 7.09
N HIS A 160 -3.83 1.54 5.89
CA HIS A 160 -3.32 0.56 4.94
C HIS A 160 -1.91 0.93 4.47
N MET A 161 -0.99 -0.03 4.45
CA MET A 161 0.42 0.20 4.11
C MET A 161 1.03 -1.01 3.41
N HIS A 162 1.90 -0.79 2.40
CA HIS A 162 2.75 -1.85 1.84
C HIS A 162 3.89 -2.15 2.81
N LEU A 163 4.08 -3.41 3.16
CA LEU A 163 5.10 -3.80 4.14
C LEU A 163 5.84 -5.07 3.70
N LEU A 164 7.18 -5.00 3.70
CA LEU A 164 8.06 -6.15 3.46
C LEU A 164 7.72 -6.92 2.18
N GLU A 165 7.47 -6.17 1.11
CA GLU A 165 7.09 -6.71 -0.19
C GLU A 165 8.25 -7.41 -0.89
N SER A 166 9.44 -6.79 -0.92
CA SER A 166 10.55 -7.28 -1.73
C SER A 166 11.85 -7.46 -0.91
N PRO A 167 12.79 -8.29 -1.40
CA PRO A 167 14.09 -8.44 -0.75
C PRO A 167 14.87 -7.11 -0.63
N ARG A 168 14.70 -6.19 -1.58
CA ARG A 168 15.34 -4.86 -1.53
C ARG A 168 14.74 -4.00 -0.42
N GLN A 169 13.41 -4.01 -0.28
CA GLN A 169 12.74 -3.31 0.81
C GLN A 169 13.19 -3.89 2.16
N ARG A 170 13.22 -5.22 2.30
CA ARG A 170 13.70 -5.90 3.50
C ARG A 170 15.11 -5.46 3.86
N ALA A 171 16.05 -5.57 2.94
CA ALA A 171 17.45 -5.22 3.17
C ALA A 171 17.64 -3.73 3.53
N TRP A 172 16.82 -2.84 2.97
CA TRP A 172 16.88 -1.42 3.30
C TRP A 172 16.29 -1.13 4.68
N LEU A 173 15.16 -1.76 5.02
CA LEU A 173 14.50 -1.61 6.32
C LEU A 173 15.35 -2.19 7.45
N ASP A 174 16.03 -3.32 7.26
CA ASP A 174 16.94 -3.90 8.26
C ASP A 174 18.12 -2.98 8.57
N ARG A 175 18.59 -2.19 7.58
CA ARG A 175 19.63 -1.16 7.82
C ARG A 175 19.09 0.08 8.53
N ARG A 176 17.87 0.51 8.21
CA ARG A 176 17.24 1.69 8.82
C ARG A 176 16.74 1.41 10.23
N PHE A 177 16.24 0.21 10.45
CA PHE A 177 15.68 -0.26 11.72
C PHE A 177 16.40 -1.54 12.17
N PRO A 178 17.56 -1.43 12.85
CA PRO A 178 18.35 -2.61 13.23
C PRO A 178 17.61 -3.60 14.14
N GLN A 179 16.60 -3.16 14.88
CA GLN A 179 15.76 -4.01 15.72
C GLN A 179 14.58 -4.63 14.94
N GLY A 180 14.44 -4.31 13.66
CA GLY A 180 13.37 -4.73 12.78
C GLY A 180 12.25 -3.68 12.68
N ILE A 181 11.75 -3.50 11.45
CA ILE A 181 10.67 -2.54 11.16
C ILE A 181 9.39 -2.86 11.91
N VAL A 182 9.02 -4.14 12.04
CA VAL A 182 7.77 -4.55 12.72
C VAL A 182 7.83 -4.19 14.21
N ARG A 183 8.99 -4.36 14.87
CA ARG A 183 9.19 -3.92 16.26
C ARG A 183 9.12 -2.41 16.41
N TYR A 184 9.75 -1.67 15.50
CA TYR A 184 9.64 -0.21 15.51
C TYR A 184 8.18 0.26 15.37
N LEU A 185 7.42 -0.34 14.45
CA LEU A 185 6.00 -0.02 14.29
C LEU A 185 5.18 -0.37 15.55
N ASP A 186 5.55 -1.41 16.28
CA ASP A 186 4.94 -1.74 17.57
C ASP A 186 5.26 -0.69 18.64
N GLU A 187 6.54 -0.31 18.77
CA GLU A 187 7.04 0.69 19.73
C GLU A 187 6.33 2.03 19.60
N ILE A 188 6.03 2.47 18.36
CA ILE A 188 5.30 3.73 18.13
C ILE A 188 3.76 3.58 18.16
N GLY A 189 3.23 2.40 18.53
CA GLY A 189 1.79 2.17 18.60
C GLY A 189 1.07 2.08 17.23
N PHE A 190 1.82 1.89 16.15
CA PHE A 190 1.27 1.79 14.79
C PHE A 190 0.56 0.45 14.57
N LEU A 191 1.05 -0.63 15.19
CA LEU A 191 0.43 -1.96 15.10
C LEU A 191 -0.87 -1.98 15.92
N SER A 192 -1.96 -2.26 15.26
CA SER A 192 -3.29 -2.34 15.89
C SER A 192 -4.27 -3.09 14.98
N PRO A 193 -5.47 -3.48 15.47
CA PRO A 193 -6.51 -4.07 14.64
C PRO A 193 -7.04 -3.13 13.52
N ARG A 194 -6.63 -1.88 13.52
CA ARG A 194 -6.95 -0.91 12.46
C ARG A 194 -5.99 -0.98 11.27
N LEU A 195 -4.85 -1.67 11.41
CA LEU A 195 -3.83 -1.77 10.38
C LEU A 195 -4.06 -2.99 9.47
N ALA A 196 -4.07 -2.75 8.17
CA ALA A 196 -3.90 -3.77 7.14
C ALA A 196 -2.57 -3.53 6.41
N VAL A 197 -1.77 -4.58 6.25
CA VAL A 197 -0.49 -4.52 5.51
C VAL A 197 -0.55 -5.37 4.25
N ALA A 198 -0.11 -4.79 3.12
CA ALA A 198 -0.05 -5.51 1.85
C ALA A 198 1.28 -6.24 1.68
N HIS A 199 1.22 -7.33 0.94
CA HIS A 199 2.29 -8.23 0.50
C HIS A 199 2.89 -9.12 1.59
N GLY A 200 3.67 -8.58 2.53
CA GLY A 200 4.29 -9.35 3.61
C GLY A 200 5.19 -10.50 3.17
N VAL A 201 5.69 -10.46 1.92
CA VAL A 201 6.46 -11.56 1.30
C VAL A 201 7.73 -11.89 2.07
N GLN A 202 8.32 -10.86 2.66
CA GLN A 202 9.60 -10.97 3.37
C GLN A 202 9.44 -10.97 4.90
N LEU A 203 8.25 -11.28 5.41
CA LEU A 203 8.00 -11.45 6.84
C LEU A 203 8.78 -12.64 7.40
N ARG A 204 9.26 -12.51 8.62
CA ARG A 204 9.85 -13.58 9.44
C ARG A 204 8.81 -14.14 10.40
N ALA A 205 9.03 -15.33 10.93
CA ALA A 205 8.09 -16.00 11.83
C ALA A 205 7.75 -15.15 13.07
N ASP A 206 8.77 -14.58 13.72
CA ASP A 206 8.58 -13.69 14.88
C ASP A 206 7.82 -12.40 14.57
N GLU A 207 7.97 -11.89 13.35
CA GLU A 207 7.21 -10.74 12.88
C GLU A 207 5.75 -11.10 12.62
N CYS A 208 5.47 -12.29 12.09
CA CYS A 208 4.10 -12.80 11.93
C CYS A 208 3.40 -12.94 13.30
N GLU A 209 4.11 -13.47 14.31
CA GLU A 209 3.61 -13.58 15.68
C GLU A 209 3.24 -12.21 16.25
N LEU A 210 4.13 -11.23 16.17
CA LEU A 210 3.88 -9.89 16.68
C LEU A 210 2.71 -9.19 15.95
N LEU A 211 2.64 -9.30 14.62
CA LEU A 211 1.50 -8.77 13.86
C LEU A 211 0.17 -9.42 14.27
N ALA A 212 0.17 -10.74 14.52
CA ALA A 212 -1.01 -11.48 14.97
C ALA A 212 -1.44 -11.04 16.38
N GLU A 213 -0.51 -10.91 17.32
CA GLU A 213 -0.77 -10.42 18.69
C GLU A 213 -1.42 -9.02 18.69
N ARG A 214 -1.03 -8.15 17.77
CA ARG A 214 -1.59 -6.80 17.64
C ARG A 214 -2.86 -6.74 16.79
N GLY A 215 -3.32 -7.89 16.26
CA GLY A 215 -4.54 -7.99 15.48
C GLY A 215 -4.47 -7.37 14.08
N VAL A 216 -3.27 -7.20 13.55
CA VAL A 216 -3.03 -6.71 12.18
C VAL A 216 -3.57 -7.70 11.16
N ILE A 217 -3.97 -7.22 9.99
CA ILE A 217 -4.42 -8.06 8.87
C ILE A 217 -3.38 -8.00 7.75
N LEU A 218 -2.95 -9.17 7.27
CA LEU A 218 -2.11 -9.30 6.09
C LEU A 218 -2.96 -9.42 4.84
N VAL A 219 -2.64 -8.67 3.78
CA VAL A 219 -3.25 -8.80 2.45
C VAL A 219 -2.19 -9.35 1.48
N SER A 220 -2.37 -10.60 1.06
CA SER A 220 -1.47 -11.25 0.09
C SER A 220 -1.92 -10.94 -1.34
N ASN A 221 -0.96 -10.64 -2.23
CA ASN A 221 -1.19 -10.33 -3.64
C ASN A 221 -0.36 -11.26 -4.53
N PRO A 222 -0.72 -12.55 -4.67
CA PRO A 222 0.10 -13.58 -5.32
C PRO A 222 0.56 -13.22 -6.73
N SER A 223 -0.34 -12.81 -7.61
CA SER A 223 -0.03 -12.44 -9.00
C SER A 223 0.98 -11.29 -9.08
N ALA A 224 0.74 -10.22 -8.31
CA ALA A 224 1.64 -9.07 -8.25
C ALA A 224 3.01 -9.46 -7.68
N ASN A 225 3.03 -10.22 -6.58
CA ASN A 225 4.26 -10.68 -5.94
C ASN A 225 5.15 -11.51 -6.91
N LEU A 226 4.54 -12.39 -7.70
CA LEU A 226 5.25 -13.19 -8.69
C LEU A 226 5.72 -12.34 -9.88
N ARG A 227 4.86 -11.47 -10.42
CA ARG A 227 5.18 -10.62 -11.57
C ARG A 227 6.30 -9.63 -11.24
N LEU A 228 6.29 -9.07 -10.05
CA LEU A 228 7.34 -8.17 -9.55
C LEU A 228 8.59 -8.90 -9.04
N ARG A 229 8.58 -10.24 -9.03
CA ARG A 229 9.65 -11.07 -8.46
C ARG A 229 9.94 -10.76 -6.99
N SER A 230 8.91 -10.39 -6.25
CA SER A 230 9.00 -10.14 -4.81
C SER A 230 9.17 -11.44 -4.02
N GLY A 231 8.61 -12.54 -4.53
CA GLY A 231 8.66 -13.86 -3.94
C GLY A 231 7.27 -14.39 -3.60
N ILE A 232 7.20 -15.37 -2.71
CA ILE A 232 5.98 -15.99 -2.22
C ILE A 232 5.87 -15.70 -0.72
N ALA A 233 4.71 -15.22 -0.28
CA ALA A 233 4.48 -14.90 1.13
C ALA A 233 4.61 -16.16 2.02
N PRO A 234 5.17 -16.07 3.25
CA PRO A 234 5.41 -17.22 4.13
C PRO A 234 4.11 -17.66 4.83
N LEU A 235 3.14 -18.18 4.07
CA LEU A 235 1.81 -18.52 4.58
C LEU A 235 1.83 -19.55 5.70
N GLY A 236 2.82 -20.45 5.72
CA GLY A 236 3.05 -21.37 6.82
C GLY A 236 3.27 -20.66 8.15
N ASP A 237 4.17 -19.64 8.18
CA ASP A 237 4.43 -18.83 9.37
C ASP A 237 3.21 -17.98 9.73
N VAL A 238 2.55 -17.37 8.74
CA VAL A 238 1.32 -16.59 8.91
C VAL A 238 0.24 -17.43 9.63
N ARG A 239 0.03 -18.66 9.19
CA ARG A 239 -0.96 -19.56 9.79
C ARG A 239 -0.55 -20.04 11.18
N ARG A 240 0.71 -20.42 11.37
CA ARG A 240 1.22 -20.84 12.69
C ARG A 240 1.07 -19.73 13.72
N ALA A 241 1.32 -18.50 13.33
CA ALA A 241 1.15 -17.32 14.19
C ALA A 241 -0.32 -16.96 14.44
N GLY A 242 -1.27 -17.51 13.70
CA GLY A 242 -2.67 -17.09 13.76
C GLY A 242 -2.93 -15.70 13.18
N LEU A 243 -2.01 -15.19 12.36
CA LEU A 243 -2.15 -13.90 11.68
C LEU A 243 -3.30 -13.98 10.68
N LYS A 244 -4.27 -13.08 10.82
CA LYS A 244 -5.37 -12.96 9.86
C LYS A 244 -4.88 -12.49 8.51
N TYR A 245 -5.38 -13.11 7.45
CA TYR A 245 -4.99 -12.71 6.10
C TYR A 245 -6.19 -12.67 5.14
N ALA A 246 -6.02 -11.90 4.08
CA ALA A 246 -6.95 -11.75 2.97
C ALA A 246 -6.19 -11.77 1.65
N LEU A 247 -6.92 -11.86 0.53
CA LEU A 247 -6.37 -11.72 -0.81
C LEU A 247 -6.64 -10.34 -1.37
N GLY A 248 -5.66 -9.80 -2.08
CA GLY A 248 -5.74 -8.61 -2.89
C GLY A 248 -5.25 -8.89 -4.31
N LEU A 249 -5.66 -8.06 -5.25
CA LEU A 249 -5.33 -8.17 -6.67
C LEU A 249 -4.17 -7.25 -7.08
N ASP A 250 -3.91 -6.21 -6.24
CA ASP A 250 -2.99 -5.12 -6.58
C ASP A 250 -3.48 -4.33 -7.80
N GLY A 251 -2.58 -3.70 -8.54
CA GLY A 251 -2.95 -2.92 -9.72
C GLY A 251 -3.22 -3.78 -10.95
N THR A 252 -4.10 -3.29 -11.82
CA THR A 252 -4.47 -3.99 -13.08
C THR A 252 -3.29 -4.36 -13.97
N GLY A 253 -2.17 -3.64 -13.88
CA GLY A 253 -0.93 -3.98 -14.57
C GLY A 253 -0.22 -5.23 -14.03
N PHE A 254 -0.63 -5.73 -12.86
CA PHE A 254 -0.02 -6.87 -12.19
C PHE A 254 -0.92 -8.11 -12.16
N ASP A 255 -2.22 -7.93 -12.28
CA ASP A 255 -3.22 -8.99 -12.21
C ASP A 255 -3.92 -9.25 -13.56
N ASP A 256 -3.86 -8.32 -14.51
CA ASP A 256 -4.44 -8.36 -15.86
C ASP A 256 -5.97 -8.16 -15.92
N ASP A 257 -6.77 -8.94 -15.21
CA ASP A 257 -8.23 -8.99 -15.37
C ASP A 257 -9.06 -8.71 -14.11
N GLN A 258 -8.40 -8.53 -12.96
CA GLN A 258 -9.06 -8.29 -11.67
C GLN A 258 -10.04 -9.42 -11.28
N ASP A 259 -9.69 -10.66 -11.60
CA ASP A 259 -10.48 -11.85 -11.29
C ASP A 259 -10.03 -12.50 -9.97
N ILE A 260 -10.81 -12.30 -8.90
CA ILE A 260 -10.50 -12.86 -7.58
C ILE A 260 -10.50 -14.40 -7.57
N TRP A 261 -11.24 -15.06 -8.45
CA TRP A 261 -11.28 -16.52 -8.53
C TRP A 261 -9.98 -17.09 -9.10
N ARG A 262 -9.41 -16.42 -10.07
CA ARG A 262 -8.08 -16.76 -10.59
C ARG A 262 -7.00 -16.53 -9.56
N GLU A 263 -7.07 -15.43 -8.82
CA GLU A 263 -6.14 -15.13 -7.74
C GLU A 263 -6.26 -16.16 -6.59
N LEU A 264 -7.48 -16.51 -6.20
CA LEU A 264 -7.74 -17.56 -5.21
C LEU A 264 -7.20 -18.92 -5.67
N ARG A 265 -7.38 -19.26 -6.94
CA ARG A 265 -6.81 -20.48 -7.53
C ARG A 265 -5.28 -20.48 -7.48
N LEU A 266 -4.66 -19.37 -7.87
CA LEU A 266 -3.19 -19.23 -7.80
C LEU A 266 -2.70 -19.36 -6.36
N PHE A 267 -3.34 -18.67 -5.43
CA PHE A 267 -3.04 -18.76 -4.00
C PHE A 267 -3.12 -20.20 -3.49
N SER A 268 -4.20 -20.91 -3.83
CA SER A 268 -4.39 -22.31 -3.45
C SER A 268 -3.30 -23.23 -4.03
N LEU A 269 -2.91 -23.03 -5.29
CA LEU A 269 -1.84 -23.81 -5.93
C LEU A 269 -0.46 -23.56 -5.32
N LEU A 270 -0.19 -22.33 -4.91
CA LEU A 270 1.10 -21.97 -4.29
C LEU A 270 1.24 -22.51 -2.86
N HIS A 271 0.15 -22.62 -2.13
CA HIS A 271 0.17 -22.88 -0.70
C HIS A 271 -0.56 -24.15 -0.27
N GLY A 272 -1.22 -24.87 -1.19
CA GLY A 272 -2.01 -26.06 -0.88
C GLY A 272 -1.26 -27.37 -1.18
N GLY A 273 -1.49 -28.37 -0.32
CA GLY A 273 -1.10 -29.76 -0.57
C GLY A 273 0.39 -29.98 -0.85
N CYS A 274 0.71 -30.46 -2.06
CA CYS A 274 2.09 -30.72 -2.50
C CYS A 274 2.88 -29.49 -2.91
N GLY A 275 2.40 -28.27 -2.58
CA GLY A 275 3.04 -27.02 -2.94
C GLY A 275 4.29 -26.70 -2.09
N LEU A 276 4.64 -25.42 -2.06
CA LEU A 276 5.82 -24.92 -1.37
C LEU A 276 5.69 -24.93 0.16
N GLU A 277 4.47 -25.04 0.66
CA GLU A 277 4.12 -25.07 2.08
C GLU A 277 3.31 -26.36 2.38
N PRO A 278 3.98 -27.53 2.46
CA PRO A 278 3.30 -28.84 2.57
C PRO A 278 2.46 -28.99 3.84
N ASP A 279 2.72 -28.20 4.87
CA ASP A 279 1.99 -28.24 6.16
C ASP A 279 0.66 -27.49 6.12
N ILE A 280 0.33 -26.83 5.01
CA ILE A 280 -0.94 -26.14 4.83
C ILE A 280 -1.91 -27.08 4.11
N PRO A 281 -3.00 -27.52 4.75
CA PRO A 281 -4.01 -28.34 4.09
C PRO A 281 -4.68 -27.55 2.95
N ALA A 282 -5.01 -28.27 1.89
CA ALA A 282 -5.66 -27.73 0.70
C ALA A 282 -7.04 -27.09 1.00
#